data_abe4fdab9fec27d193ef317378f3fc23
#
_entry.id   abe4fdab9fec27d193ef317378f3fc23
#
_cell.length_a   1.000
_cell.length_b   1.000
_cell.length_c   1.000
_cell.angle_alpha   90.00
_cell.angle_beta   90.00
_cell.angle_gamma   90.00
#
_symmetry.space_group_name_H-M   'P 1'
#
loop_
_entity.id
_entity.type
_entity.pdbx_description
1 polymer ?
#
loop_
_entity_poly.entity_id
_entity_poly.type
_entity_poly.pdbx_seq_one_letter_code
_entity_poly.pdbx_strand_id
1 'polypeptide(L)'
;FVHADVALSAGVQRMVRSDLGAAGVMFTIDTESGFKDVVFITASYGLGETVVQGAVNPDEFYVHKPTLKSGKFPIIRRSLGSKLIRMAFATEQERAASGQLVRTVDTVPELRNRYALSDADVIELSRFALIIEQHYGRPMDIEWGKDGQDGKLYILQARPETVKSQAEGRVEQRWRLTGDGAKNVVLAEGRAIGQKIGTGPVRLIRSPAEMERVQPGDVLV
;
A
#
# COMPACT_ATOMS: atom_id res chain seq x y z
N PHE A 1 10.91 17.36 28.48
CA PHE A 1 10.15 16.10 28.39
C PHE A 1 10.39 15.30 29.67
N VAL A 2 9.34 15.09 30.48
CA VAL A 2 9.44 14.31 31.72
C VAL A 2 8.94 12.91 31.45
N HIS A 3 9.83 11.93 31.45
CA HIS A 3 9.50 10.54 31.12
C HIS A 3 8.44 9.92 32.07
N ALA A 4 8.39 10.36 33.32
CA ALA A 4 7.42 9.90 34.31
C ALA A 4 5.97 10.29 34.01
N ASP A 5 5.74 11.30 33.16
CA ASP A 5 4.42 11.81 32.80
C ASP A 5 3.89 11.15 31.53
N VAL A 6 4.66 10.24 30.91
CA VAL A 6 4.27 9.54 29.70
C VAL A 6 3.65 8.20 30.03
N ALA A 7 2.37 8.04 29.71
CA ALA A 7 1.69 6.75 29.79
C ALA A 7 1.86 5.97 28.47
N LEU A 8 2.36 4.75 28.56
CA LEU A 8 2.45 3.81 27.46
C LEU A 8 1.57 2.61 27.75
N SER A 9 0.63 2.31 26.86
CA SER A 9 -0.19 1.12 26.96
C SER A 9 0.38 0.00 26.08
N ALA A 10 0.32 -1.23 26.57
CA ALA A 10 0.68 -2.43 25.81
C ALA A 10 -0.55 -3.31 25.61
N GLY A 11 -0.84 -3.65 24.35
CA GLY A 11 -1.91 -4.59 24.00
C GLY A 11 -1.33 -5.92 23.55
N VAL A 12 -1.92 -7.03 23.99
CA VAL A 12 -1.59 -8.38 23.52
C VAL A 12 -2.71 -8.85 22.61
N GLN A 13 -2.38 -9.17 21.36
CA GLN A 13 -3.34 -9.63 20.36
C GLN A 13 -2.96 -11.03 19.87
N ARG A 14 -3.97 -11.81 19.45
CA ARG A 14 -3.74 -13.07 18.74
C ARG A 14 -2.97 -12.80 17.44
N MET A 15 -1.94 -13.60 17.17
CA MET A 15 -1.21 -13.54 15.91
C MET A 15 -2.12 -13.96 14.75
N VAL A 16 -2.22 -13.08 13.75
CA VAL A 16 -2.89 -13.39 12.47
C VAL A 16 -1.91 -14.09 11.56
N ARG A 17 -2.26 -15.28 11.08
CA ARG A 17 -1.41 -16.10 10.23
C ARG A 17 -1.45 -15.63 8.76
N SER A 18 -1.14 -14.35 8.55
CA SER A 18 -1.05 -13.77 7.21
C SER A 18 0.14 -14.30 6.39
N ASP A 19 1.14 -14.91 7.06
CA ASP A 19 2.21 -15.66 6.39
C ASP A 19 1.69 -16.78 5.48
N LEU A 20 0.51 -17.33 5.80
CA LEU A 20 -0.21 -18.32 5.01
C LEU A 20 -1.33 -17.72 4.14
N GLY A 21 -1.59 -16.44 4.27
CA GLY A 21 -2.64 -15.69 3.60
C GLY A 21 -2.11 -14.43 2.91
N ALA A 22 -2.66 -13.29 3.30
CA ALA A 22 -2.31 -11.98 2.74
C ALA A 22 -2.31 -10.91 3.82
N ALA A 23 -1.62 -9.80 3.55
CA ALA A 23 -1.63 -8.62 4.38
C ALA A 23 -1.48 -7.36 3.53
N GLY A 24 -1.76 -6.22 4.13
CA GLY A 24 -1.59 -4.95 3.47
C GLY A 24 -2.00 -3.76 4.30
N VAL A 25 -2.09 -2.63 3.64
CA VAL A 25 -2.59 -1.38 4.22
C VAL A 25 -3.79 -0.89 3.43
N MET A 26 -4.65 -0.14 4.09
CA MET A 26 -5.75 0.56 3.44
C MET A 26 -5.90 1.97 4.00
N PHE A 27 -6.27 2.88 3.12
CA PHE A 27 -6.49 4.28 3.44
C PHE A 27 -7.94 4.66 3.14
N THR A 28 -8.54 5.45 4.00
CA THR A 28 -9.88 5.98 3.75
C THR A 28 -9.88 7.28 2.94
N ILE A 29 -8.81 7.51 2.21
CA ILE A 29 -8.60 8.61 1.28
C ILE A 29 -7.62 8.12 0.20
N ASP A 30 -7.70 8.67 -1.01
CA ASP A 30 -6.61 8.45 -1.98
C ASP A 30 -5.37 9.24 -1.56
N THR A 31 -4.31 8.52 -1.27
CA THR A 31 -3.05 9.09 -0.77
C THR A 31 -2.28 9.92 -1.81
N GLU A 32 -2.64 9.81 -3.09
CA GLU A 32 -2.04 10.60 -4.16
C GLU A 32 -2.78 11.91 -4.42
N SER A 33 -4.10 11.83 -4.65
CA SER A 33 -4.91 12.99 -5.01
C SER A 33 -5.59 13.68 -3.82
N GLY A 34 -5.70 13.01 -2.68
CA GLY A 34 -6.50 13.48 -1.55
C GLY A 34 -8.01 13.30 -1.74
N PHE A 35 -8.45 12.51 -2.73
CA PHE A 35 -9.87 12.25 -2.97
C PHE A 35 -10.46 11.42 -1.83
N LYS A 36 -11.50 11.96 -1.17
CA LYS A 36 -12.05 11.43 0.10
C LYS A 36 -13.10 10.32 -0.09
N ASP A 37 -13.70 10.19 -1.29
CA ASP A 37 -14.79 9.25 -1.52
C ASP A 37 -14.33 7.86 -1.98
N VAL A 38 -13.07 7.49 -1.68
CA VAL A 38 -12.54 6.15 -1.94
C VAL A 38 -11.93 5.54 -0.68
N VAL A 39 -11.94 4.20 -0.63
CA VAL A 39 -11.01 3.41 0.16
C VAL A 39 -9.96 2.87 -0.80
N PHE A 40 -8.70 3.17 -0.55
CA PHE A 40 -7.56 2.64 -1.29
C PHE A 40 -6.95 1.49 -0.49
N ILE A 41 -6.86 0.30 -1.09
CA ILE A 41 -6.38 -0.92 -0.44
C ILE A 41 -5.19 -1.45 -1.23
N THR A 42 -4.10 -1.77 -0.53
CA THR A 42 -2.98 -2.53 -1.08
C THR A 42 -2.95 -3.92 -0.46
N ALA A 43 -2.53 -4.92 -1.23
CA ALA A 43 -2.51 -6.31 -0.79
C ALA A 43 -1.31 -7.08 -1.36
N SER A 44 -0.66 -7.88 -0.52
CA SER A 44 0.35 -8.83 -0.96
C SER A 44 0.24 -10.12 -0.15
N TYR A 45 0.85 -11.19 -0.65
CA TYR A 45 0.96 -12.44 0.11
C TYR A 45 1.98 -12.32 1.24
N GLY A 46 1.73 -13.04 2.33
CA GLY A 46 2.65 -13.10 3.45
C GLY A 46 2.42 -12.03 4.52
N LEU A 47 3.42 -11.86 5.39
CA LEU A 47 3.39 -10.85 6.46
C LEU A 47 3.45 -9.43 5.88
N GLY A 48 2.76 -8.49 6.52
CA GLY A 48 2.56 -7.12 6.03
C GLY A 48 3.81 -6.24 5.97
N GLU A 49 4.89 -6.65 6.62
CA GLU A 49 6.12 -5.85 6.70
C GLU A 49 6.68 -5.46 5.33
N THR A 50 6.65 -6.37 4.34
CA THR A 50 7.13 -6.08 2.97
C THR A 50 6.30 -5.02 2.26
N VAL A 51 5.00 -4.90 2.58
CA VAL A 51 4.12 -3.87 2.04
C VAL A 51 4.40 -2.53 2.71
N VAL A 52 4.49 -2.51 4.04
CA VAL A 52 4.75 -1.31 4.84
C VAL A 52 6.10 -0.69 4.50
N GLN A 53 7.13 -1.51 4.30
CA GLN A 53 8.47 -1.07 3.89
C GLN A 53 8.60 -0.70 2.42
N GLY A 54 7.56 -0.93 1.59
CA GLY A 54 7.63 -0.71 0.14
C GLY A 54 8.56 -1.68 -0.60
N ALA A 55 8.92 -2.82 0.03
CA ALA A 55 9.81 -3.82 -0.56
C ALA A 55 9.13 -4.70 -1.63
N VAL A 56 7.81 -4.69 -1.68
CA VAL A 56 7.02 -5.44 -2.65
C VAL A 56 6.09 -4.50 -3.42
N ASN A 57 5.88 -4.78 -4.70
CA ASN A 57 4.85 -4.11 -5.51
C ASN A 57 3.52 -4.86 -5.34
N PRO A 58 2.57 -4.33 -4.51
CA PRO A 58 1.35 -5.02 -4.14
C PRO A 58 0.25 -4.89 -5.19
N ASP A 59 -0.81 -5.68 -5.05
CA ASP A 59 -2.09 -5.42 -5.71
C ASP A 59 -2.72 -4.15 -5.14
N GLU A 60 -3.51 -3.44 -5.95
CA GLU A 60 -4.19 -2.22 -5.55
C GLU A 60 -5.66 -2.26 -5.93
N PHE A 61 -6.49 -1.75 -5.04
CA PHE A 61 -7.93 -1.66 -5.23
C PHE A 61 -8.42 -0.28 -4.81
N TYR A 62 -9.30 0.29 -5.64
CA TYR A 62 -10.01 1.53 -5.35
C TYR A 62 -11.49 1.23 -5.21
N VAL A 63 -12.04 1.52 -4.05
CA VAL A 63 -13.43 1.24 -3.70
C VAL A 63 -14.17 2.54 -3.46
N HIS A 64 -15.20 2.83 -4.24
CA HIS A 64 -15.97 4.07 -4.14
C HIS A 64 -16.96 3.98 -2.96
N LYS A 65 -16.76 4.83 -1.95
CA LYS A 65 -17.54 4.81 -0.70
C LYS A 65 -19.05 5.04 -0.90
N PRO A 66 -19.51 6.03 -1.70
CA PRO A 66 -20.94 6.21 -1.93
C PRO A 66 -21.61 5.00 -2.58
N THR A 67 -20.93 4.36 -3.54
CA THR A 67 -21.44 3.15 -4.20
C THR A 67 -21.53 1.98 -3.23
N LEU A 68 -20.51 1.81 -2.36
CA LEU A 68 -20.52 0.80 -1.30
C LEU A 68 -21.71 0.99 -0.35
N LYS A 69 -21.92 2.24 0.10
CA LYS A 69 -23.04 2.60 0.99
C LYS A 69 -24.42 2.36 0.34
N SER A 70 -24.52 2.50 -0.97
CA SER A 70 -25.78 2.24 -1.71
C SER A 70 -26.03 0.75 -2.02
N GLY A 71 -25.15 -0.15 -1.57
CA GLY A 71 -25.27 -1.60 -1.78
C GLY A 71 -24.97 -2.06 -3.20
N LYS A 72 -24.41 -1.21 -4.06
CA LYS A 72 -24.00 -1.55 -5.43
C LYS A 72 -22.55 -2.01 -5.46
N PHE A 73 -22.12 -2.64 -6.57
CA PHE A 73 -20.73 -3.07 -6.74
C PHE A 73 -19.77 -1.87 -6.75
N PRO A 74 -18.88 -1.75 -5.75
CA PRO A 74 -18.17 -0.50 -5.48
C PRO A 74 -16.72 -0.45 -5.97
N ILE A 75 -16.13 -1.57 -6.43
CA ILE A 75 -14.73 -1.61 -6.87
C ILE A 75 -14.62 -0.94 -8.23
N ILE A 76 -14.04 0.27 -8.26
CA ILE A 76 -13.94 1.09 -9.49
C ILE A 76 -12.63 0.89 -10.24
N ARG A 77 -11.58 0.42 -9.56
CA ARG A 77 -10.27 0.12 -10.16
C ARG A 77 -9.57 -0.98 -9.39
N ARG A 78 -8.84 -1.80 -10.11
CA ARG A 78 -7.90 -2.76 -9.56
C ARG A 78 -6.66 -2.84 -10.43
N SER A 79 -5.50 -3.03 -9.81
CA SER A 79 -4.20 -3.19 -10.49
C SER A 79 -3.48 -4.39 -9.89
N LEU A 80 -3.01 -5.27 -10.75
CA LEU A 80 -2.27 -6.45 -10.32
C LEU A 80 -0.81 -6.06 -10.06
N GLY A 81 -0.31 -6.26 -8.85
CA GLY A 81 1.09 -6.07 -8.50
C GLY A 81 1.97 -7.24 -8.93
N SER A 82 3.26 -7.00 -9.07
CA SER A 82 4.20 -8.08 -9.40
C SER A 82 4.41 -9.07 -8.25
N LYS A 83 4.27 -8.63 -7.00
CA LYS A 83 4.37 -9.43 -5.77
C LYS A 83 5.51 -10.44 -5.79
N LEU A 84 6.72 -10.01 -6.25
CA LEU A 84 7.85 -10.89 -6.49
C LEU A 84 8.30 -11.66 -5.25
N ILE A 85 8.21 -11.03 -4.10
CA ILE A 85 8.62 -11.58 -2.80
C ILE A 85 7.46 -11.56 -1.81
N ARG A 86 7.55 -12.42 -0.82
CA ARG A 86 6.67 -12.44 0.35
C ARG A 86 7.47 -12.77 1.60
N MET A 87 7.02 -12.30 2.76
CA MET A 87 7.61 -12.66 4.04
C MET A 87 6.78 -13.75 4.72
N ALA A 88 7.45 -14.77 5.25
CA ALA A 88 6.85 -15.87 5.97
C ALA A 88 7.61 -16.13 7.26
N PHE A 89 7.02 -16.87 8.20
CA PHE A 89 7.77 -17.33 9.35
C PHE A 89 8.84 -18.34 8.93
N ALA A 90 10.00 -18.25 9.57
CA ALA A 90 11.08 -19.21 9.40
C ALA A 90 10.67 -20.58 9.95
N THR A 91 11.07 -21.65 9.27
CA THR A 91 10.93 -23.00 9.78
C THR A 91 11.75 -23.20 11.06
N GLU A 92 11.46 -24.26 11.79
CA GLU A 92 12.19 -24.57 13.02
C GLU A 92 13.70 -24.77 12.76
N GLN A 93 14.04 -25.42 11.65
CA GLN A 93 15.44 -25.61 11.22
C GLN A 93 16.14 -24.29 10.90
N GLU A 94 15.46 -23.40 10.17
CA GLU A 94 16.00 -22.08 9.82
C GLU A 94 16.18 -21.20 11.07
N ARG A 95 15.22 -21.24 11.99
CA ARG A 95 15.34 -20.53 13.29
C ARG A 95 16.51 -21.02 14.10
N ALA A 96 16.70 -22.34 14.16
CA ALA A 96 17.83 -22.94 14.88
C ALA A 96 19.18 -22.57 14.24
N ALA A 97 19.23 -22.46 12.93
CA ALA A 97 20.46 -22.14 12.19
C ALA A 97 20.82 -20.65 12.19
N SER A 98 19.83 -19.74 12.08
CA SER A 98 20.07 -18.30 11.88
C SER A 98 19.60 -17.41 13.03
N GLY A 99 18.78 -17.92 13.94
CA GLY A 99 18.11 -17.13 14.98
C GLY A 99 16.99 -16.22 14.44
N GLN A 100 16.74 -16.17 13.12
CA GLN A 100 15.71 -15.33 12.52
C GLN A 100 14.33 -15.97 12.66
N LEU A 101 13.34 -15.17 13.02
CA LEU A 101 11.94 -15.61 13.17
C LEU A 101 11.16 -15.56 11.87
N VAL A 102 11.58 -14.73 10.93
CA VAL A 102 10.94 -14.52 9.62
C VAL A 102 11.97 -14.64 8.50
N ARG A 103 11.48 -14.94 7.31
CA ARG A 103 12.29 -15.01 6.09
C ARG A 103 11.55 -14.42 4.91
N THR A 104 12.29 -13.82 3.99
CA THR A 104 11.78 -13.41 2.69
C THR A 104 11.97 -14.55 1.70
N VAL A 105 10.91 -14.88 0.97
CA VAL A 105 10.92 -15.92 -0.06
C VAL A 105 10.29 -15.42 -1.34
N ASP A 106 10.66 -16.00 -2.47
CA ASP A 106 10.03 -15.71 -3.74
C ASP A 106 8.56 -16.14 -3.73
N THR A 107 7.71 -15.30 -4.30
CA THR A 107 6.32 -15.67 -4.55
C THR A 107 6.28 -16.54 -5.82
N VAL A 108 5.62 -17.68 -5.74
CA VAL A 108 5.48 -18.58 -6.89
C VAL A 108 4.69 -17.91 -8.03
N PRO A 109 5.01 -18.21 -9.32
CA PRO A 109 4.40 -17.53 -10.47
C PRO A 109 2.87 -17.59 -10.50
N GLU A 110 2.28 -18.69 -10.06
CA GLU A 110 0.83 -18.88 -10.02
C GLU A 110 0.13 -17.88 -9.09
N LEU A 111 0.77 -17.49 -7.99
CA LEU A 111 0.27 -16.48 -7.06
C LEU A 111 0.54 -15.05 -7.56
N ARG A 112 1.67 -14.82 -8.26
CA ARG A 112 1.97 -13.48 -8.82
C ARG A 112 0.90 -13.02 -9.80
N ASN A 113 0.35 -13.96 -10.59
CA ASN A 113 -0.65 -13.70 -11.62
C ASN A 113 -2.10 -13.70 -11.11
N ARG A 114 -2.29 -13.69 -9.80
CA ARG A 114 -3.60 -13.62 -9.14
C ARG A 114 -3.62 -12.49 -8.13
N TYR A 115 -4.78 -11.89 -7.94
CA TYR A 115 -5.00 -10.98 -6.83
C TYR A 115 -4.91 -11.74 -5.50
N ALA A 116 -4.25 -11.12 -4.52
CA ALA A 116 -4.13 -11.67 -3.17
C ALA A 116 -5.45 -11.64 -2.39
N LEU A 117 -6.41 -10.83 -2.84
CA LEU A 117 -7.75 -10.70 -2.29
C LEU A 117 -8.81 -11.01 -3.34
N SER A 118 -9.91 -11.61 -2.90
CA SER A 118 -11.15 -11.69 -3.68
C SER A 118 -11.93 -10.35 -3.61
N ASP A 119 -12.87 -10.15 -4.53
CA ASP A 119 -13.76 -8.98 -4.50
C ASP A 119 -14.57 -8.91 -3.18
N ALA A 120 -14.95 -10.05 -2.63
CA ALA A 120 -15.64 -10.13 -1.34
C ALA A 120 -14.75 -9.63 -0.18
N ASP A 121 -13.48 -10.04 -0.16
CA ASP A 121 -12.50 -9.56 0.83
C ASP A 121 -12.31 -8.04 0.74
N VAL A 122 -12.17 -7.50 -0.48
CA VAL A 122 -11.99 -6.07 -0.73
C VAL A 122 -13.20 -5.27 -0.25
N ILE A 123 -14.42 -5.77 -0.50
CA ILE A 123 -15.67 -5.14 -0.04
C ILE A 123 -15.77 -5.19 1.49
N GLU A 124 -15.40 -6.31 2.13
CA GLU A 124 -15.43 -6.45 3.58
C GLU A 124 -14.43 -5.51 4.26
N LEU A 125 -13.18 -5.47 3.79
CA LEU A 125 -12.17 -4.51 4.26
C LEU A 125 -12.66 -3.06 4.12
N SER A 126 -13.29 -2.73 3.00
CA SER A 126 -13.84 -1.39 2.79
C SER A 126 -14.96 -1.04 3.76
N ARG A 127 -15.77 -2.00 4.17
CA ARG A 127 -16.76 -1.80 5.24
C ARG A 127 -16.11 -1.53 6.59
N PHE A 128 -15.07 -2.29 6.93
CA PHE A 128 -14.29 -2.02 8.15
C PHE A 128 -13.68 -0.62 8.12
N ALA A 129 -13.10 -0.22 6.98
CA ALA A 129 -12.54 1.11 6.80
C ALA A 129 -13.57 2.23 7.04
N LEU A 130 -14.79 2.08 6.54
CA LEU A 130 -15.87 3.04 6.77
C LEU A 130 -16.28 3.13 8.23
N ILE A 131 -16.38 2.01 8.94
CA ILE A 131 -16.69 1.97 10.38
C ILE A 131 -15.60 2.70 11.17
N ILE A 132 -14.33 2.41 10.86
CA ILE A 132 -13.18 3.03 11.54
C ILE A 132 -13.13 4.53 11.25
N GLU A 133 -13.26 4.94 9.98
CA GLU A 133 -13.28 6.36 9.61
C GLU A 133 -14.42 7.11 10.32
N GLN A 134 -15.61 6.52 10.37
CA GLN A 134 -16.75 7.11 11.06
C GLN A 134 -16.49 7.26 12.56
N HIS A 135 -15.88 6.25 13.18
CA HIS A 135 -15.56 6.28 14.61
C HIS A 135 -14.58 7.39 14.96
N TYR A 136 -13.52 7.57 14.17
CA TYR A 136 -12.50 8.59 14.42
C TYR A 136 -12.81 9.95 13.79
N GLY A 137 -13.81 10.06 12.91
CA GLY A 137 -14.26 11.29 12.27
C GLY A 137 -13.23 11.94 11.33
N ARG A 138 -12.26 11.16 10.84
CA ARG A 138 -11.16 11.63 9.97
C ARG A 138 -10.62 10.51 9.09
N PRO A 139 -9.89 10.85 8.01
CA PRO A 139 -9.20 9.85 7.19
C PRO A 139 -8.21 9.01 8.01
N MET A 140 -8.17 7.72 7.73
CA MET A 140 -7.41 6.74 8.47
C MET A 140 -6.46 5.95 7.57
N ASP A 141 -5.32 5.58 8.14
CA ASP A 141 -4.33 4.60 7.66
C ASP A 141 -4.50 3.35 8.52
N ILE A 142 -4.74 2.21 7.88
CA ILE A 142 -5.19 0.99 8.55
C ILE A 142 -4.38 -0.20 8.04
N GLU A 143 -3.74 -0.92 8.96
CA GLU A 143 -3.09 -2.20 8.66
C GLU A 143 -4.05 -3.35 8.88
N TRP A 144 -4.04 -4.31 7.96
CA TRP A 144 -4.92 -5.48 7.98
C TRP A 144 -4.18 -6.76 7.61
N GLY A 145 -4.72 -7.90 8.04
CA GLY A 145 -4.24 -9.22 7.67
C GLY A 145 -5.39 -10.17 7.38
N LYS A 146 -5.19 -11.06 6.40
CA LYS A 146 -6.04 -12.23 6.14
C LYS A 146 -5.36 -13.46 6.68
N ASP A 147 -5.99 -14.12 7.63
CA ASP A 147 -5.47 -15.35 8.21
C ASP A 147 -5.62 -16.51 7.22
N GLY A 148 -4.53 -17.18 6.89
CA GLY A 148 -4.53 -18.31 5.96
C GLY A 148 -5.08 -19.61 6.56
N GLN A 149 -5.32 -19.66 7.88
CA GLN A 149 -5.90 -20.83 8.55
C GLN A 149 -7.42 -20.78 8.59
N ASP A 150 -8.00 -19.63 8.96
CA ASP A 150 -9.46 -19.49 9.07
C ASP A 150 -10.09 -18.68 7.93
N GLY A 151 -9.27 -18.06 7.07
CA GLY A 151 -9.69 -17.29 5.92
C GLY A 151 -10.28 -15.92 6.25
N LYS A 152 -10.29 -15.51 7.52
CA LYS A 152 -10.90 -14.26 7.97
C LYS A 152 -9.97 -13.06 7.85
N LEU A 153 -10.58 -11.89 7.75
CA LEU A 153 -9.92 -10.61 7.74
C LEU A 153 -9.86 -10.01 9.15
N TYR A 154 -8.72 -9.43 9.48
CA TYR A 154 -8.47 -8.82 10.78
C TYR A 154 -7.86 -7.44 10.61
N ILE A 155 -8.33 -6.48 11.41
CA ILE A 155 -7.69 -5.18 11.54
C ILE A 155 -6.58 -5.30 12.59
N LEU A 156 -5.38 -4.85 12.22
CA LEU A 156 -4.19 -4.97 13.06
C LEU A 156 -3.84 -3.64 13.73
N GLN A 157 -3.93 -2.53 12.97
CA GLN A 157 -3.66 -1.19 13.47
C GLN A 157 -4.55 -0.18 12.72
N ALA A 158 -4.92 0.90 13.40
CA ALA A 158 -5.54 2.06 12.75
C ALA A 158 -4.95 3.33 13.34
N ARG A 159 -4.55 4.26 12.46
CA ARG A 159 -4.02 5.57 12.85
C ARG A 159 -4.55 6.67 11.92
N PRO A 160 -4.65 7.92 12.40
CA PRO A 160 -5.03 9.03 11.52
C PRO A 160 -4.06 9.18 10.34
N GLU A 161 -4.61 9.33 9.13
CA GLU A 161 -3.82 9.77 7.98
C GLU A 161 -3.50 11.26 8.14
N THR A 162 -2.22 11.63 8.07
CA THR A 162 -1.74 12.98 8.41
C THR A 162 -1.12 13.74 7.25
N VAL A 163 -0.84 13.08 6.13
CA VAL A 163 -0.10 13.69 5.00
C VAL A 163 -1.05 14.41 4.06
N LYS A 164 -2.06 13.71 3.54
CA LYS A 164 -2.98 14.26 2.53
C LYS A 164 -4.25 14.85 3.12
N SER A 165 -4.66 14.41 4.31
CA SER A 165 -5.81 14.97 5.00
C SER A 165 -5.64 16.44 5.40
N GLN A 166 -4.39 16.90 5.55
CA GLN A 166 -4.03 18.27 5.90
C GLN A 166 -3.71 19.16 4.68
N ALA A 167 -3.63 18.59 3.48
CA ALA A 167 -3.37 19.37 2.27
C ALA A 167 -4.59 20.24 1.94
N GLU A 168 -4.49 21.51 2.19
CA GLU A 168 -5.45 22.52 1.73
C GLU A 168 -5.25 22.76 0.24
N GLY A 169 -6.23 22.38 -0.57
CA GLY A 169 -6.28 22.70 -1.99
C GLY A 169 -6.97 21.64 -2.83
N ARG A 170 -8.20 21.90 -3.24
CA ARG A 170 -8.96 21.08 -4.20
C ARG A 170 -8.55 21.43 -5.63
N VAL A 171 -7.26 21.39 -5.96
CA VAL A 171 -6.79 21.66 -7.33
C VAL A 171 -6.38 20.35 -7.96
N GLU A 172 -7.19 19.83 -8.85
CA GLU A 172 -6.78 18.75 -9.76
C GLU A 172 -5.96 19.38 -10.90
N GLN A 173 -4.68 19.06 -10.98
CA GLN A 173 -3.83 19.45 -12.10
C GLN A 173 -3.83 18.33 -13.14
N ARG A 174 -4.36 18.63 -14.32
CA ARG A 174 -4.27 17.73 -15.49
C ARG A 174 -3.22 18.26 -16.45
N TRP A 175 -2.24 17.44 -16.69
CA TRP A 175 -1.21 17.74 -17.67
C TRP A 175 -1.59 17.17 -19.03
N ARG A 176 -1.43 17.97 -20.08
CA ARG A 176 -1.64 17.53 -21.46
C ARG A 176 -0.40 17.87 -22.27
N LEU A 177 0.14 16.90 -23.00
CA LEU A 177 1.19 17.15 -23.97
C LEU A 177 0.64 18.10 -25.06
N THR A 178 1.32 19.23 -25.27
CA THR A 178 1.05 20.17 -26.34
C THR A 178 1.94 19.84 -27.53
N GLY A 179 1.35 19.68 -28.72
CA GLY A 179 2.07 19.35 -29.95
C GLY A 179 1.54 18.09 -30.62
N ASP A 180 2.14 17.77 -31.77
CA ASP A 180 1.78 16.58 -32.54
C ASP A 180 2.32 15.34 -31.84
N GLY A 181 1.48 14.72 -30.98
CA GLY A 181 1.83 13.55 -30.14
C GLY A 181 2.41 12.37 -30.93
N ALA A 182 2.25 12.36 -32.25
CA ALA A 182 2.82 11.35 -33.15
C ALA A 182 4.36 11.37 -33.25
N LYS A 183 5.03 12.43 -32.75
CA LYS A 183 6.50 12.58 -32.81
C LYS A 183 7.21 12.27 -31.48
N ASN A 184 6.47 12.05 -30.41
CA ASN A 184 7.08 11.76 -29.12
C ASN A 184 7.45 10.28 -29.01
N VAL A 185 8.74 10.01 -28.79
CA VAL A 185 9.23 8.65 -28.53
C VAL A 185 9.06 8.38 -27.04
N VAL A 186 8.21 7.41 -26.69
CA VAL A 186 8.11 6.90 -25.32
C VAL A 186 9.33 6.03 -25.05
N LEU A 187 10.22 6.47 -24.16
CA LEU A 187 11.43 5.73 -23.78
C LEU A 187 11.17 4.75 -22.63
N ALA A 188 10.29 5.10 -21.74
CA ALA A 188 9.85 4.24 -20.63
C ALA A 188 8.43 4.61 -20.22
N GLU A 189 7.70 3.63 -19.70
CA GLU A 189 6.37 3.80 -19.15
C GLU A 189 6.36 3.31 -17.70
N GLY A 190 5.69 4.04 -16.81
CA GLY A 190 5.62 3.70 -15.41
C GLY A 190 4.47 4.42 -14.71
N ARG A 191 4.34 4.15 -13.42
CA ARG A 191 3.36 4.83 -12.57
C ARG A 191 3.92 6.16 -12.08
N ALA A 192 3.18 7.24 -12.25
CA ALA A 192 3.50 8.52 -11.65
C ALA A 192 3.31 8.46 -10.12
N ILE A 193 4.32 8.91 -9.38
CA ILE A 193 4.24 9.15 -7.95
C ILE A 193 4.29 10.66 -7.75
N GLY A 194 3.19 11.23 -7.22
CA GLY A 194 3.02 12.68 -7.14
C GLY A 194 2.49 13.31 -8.43
N GLN A 195 2.39 14.65 -8.45
CA GLN A 195 1.69 15.41 -9.51
C GLN A 195 2.60 16.37 -10.29
N LYS A 196 3.92 16.30 -10.07
CA LYS A 196 4.88 17.18 -10.75
C LYS A 196 5.45 16.51 -11.98
N ILE A 197 5.70 17.31 -13.03
CA ILE A 197 6.47 16.92 -14.20
C ILE A 197 7.84 17.56 -14.07
N GLY A 198 8.89 16.74 -14.17
CA GLY A 198 10.28 17.19 -14.23
C GLY A 198 10.83 17.07 -15.63
N THR A 199 11.72 17.98 -15.98
CA THR A 199 12.52 17.92 -17.22
C THR A 199 13.97 18.18 -16.88
N GLY A 200 14.90 17.43 -17.46
CA GLY A 200 16.33 17.60 -17.20
C GLY A 200 17.15 16.41 -17.66
N PRO A 201 18.48 16.46 -17.42
CA PRO A 201 19.37 15.34 -17.70
C PRO A 201 18.95 14.10 -16.91
N VAL A 202 18.93 12.94 -17.57
CA VAL A 202 18.63 11.66 -16.92
C VAL A 202 19.79 11.22 -16.06
N ARG A 203 19.52 10.93 -14.79
CA ARG A 203 20.46 10.32 -13.85
C ARG A 203 19.97 8.92 -13.48
N LEU A 204 20.66 7.92 -13.99
CA LEU A 204 20.37 6.53 -13.69
C LEU A 204 20.98 6.15 -12.33
N ILE A 205 20.14 5.75 -11.36
CA ILE A 205 20.52 5.31 -10.02
C ILE A 205 20.05 3.89 -9.82
N ARG A 206 20.97 2.98 -9.58
CA ARG A 206 20.67 1.56 -9.41
C ARG A 206 20.52 1.13 -7.96
N SER A 207 21.03 1.94 -7.04
CA SER A 207 20.91 1.68 -5.61
C SER A 207 20.86 2.96 -4.79
N PRO A 208 20.29 2.96 -3.58
CA PRO A 208 20.29 4.12 -2.69
C PRO A 208 21.69 4.68 -2.37
N ALA A 209 22.72 3.85 -2.42
CA ALA A 209 24.10 4.28 -2.21
C ALA A 209 24.63 5.26 -3.29
N GLU A 210 23.98 5.31 -4.45
CA GLU A 210 24.35 6.19 -5.55
C GLU A 210 23.60 7.54 -5.54
N MET A 211 22.74 7.78 -4.54
CA MET A 211 21.92 9.01 -4.47
C MET A 211 22.71 10.31 -4.42
N GLU A 212 23.96 10.29 -3.92
CA GLU A 212 24.87 11.45 -3.93
C GLU A 212 25.22 11.95 -5.33
N ARG A 213 25.02 11.13 -6.36
CA ARG A 213 25.25 11.49 -7.76
C ARG A 213 24.15 12.37 -8.35
N VAL A 214 23.00 12.45 -7.71
CA VAL A 214 21.85 13.24 -8.18
C VAL A 214 22.10 14.72 -7.92
N GLN A 215 21.99 15.54 -8.97
CA GLN A 215 22.16 16.98 -8.89
C GLN A 215 20.80 17.69 -9.02
N PRO A 216 20.66 18.90 -8.45
CA PRO A 216 19.48 19.71 -8.70
C PRO A 216 19.21 19.90 -10.18
N GLY A 217 17.99 19.56 -10.62
CA GLY A 217 17.60 19.60 -12.03
C GLY A 217 17.73 18.28 -12.79
N ASP A 218 18.32 17.24 -12.18
CA ASP A 218 18.32 15.89 -12.78
C ASP A 218 16.94 15.25 -12.73
N VAL A 219 16.65 14.42 -13.72
CA VAL A 219 15.55 13.47 -13.71
C VAL A 219 16.09 12.12 -13.26
N LEU A 220 15.68 11.67 -12.09
CA LEU A 220 16.08 10.39 -11.51
C LEU A 220 15.34 9.24 -12.22
N VAL A 221 16.09 8.23 -12.64
CA VAL A 221 15.60 6.99 -13.28
C VAL A 221 16.27 5.77 -12.64
#